data_8c33033edc7ed8de44757b1ae26a30a1
#
_entry.id   8c33033edc7ed8de44757b1ae26a30a1
#
_cell.length_a   1.000
_cell.length_b   1.000
_cell.length_c   1.000
_cell.angle_alpha   90.00
_cell.angle_beta   90.00
_cell.angle_gamma   90.00
#
_symmetry.space_group_name_H-M   'P 1'
#
loop_
_entity.id
_entity.type
_entity.pdbx_description
1 polymer ?
#
loop_
_entity_poly.entity_id
_entity_poly.type
_entity_poly.pdbx_seq_one_letter_code
_entity_poly.pdbx_strand_id
1 'polypeptide(L)'
;MMKKIQKWFDSVSSGDIDSVLNLYSPDAVLLGTFSSDIKIGIDQIRNYFIYFFKKNPKPHLISTNIQSLKTNYSVISGFYNFEIDDSTGQRKTIHARYNFVFKAINRHWTIISHHSSVKPLS
;
A
#
# COMPACT_ATOMS: atom_id res chain seq x y z
N MET A 1 -13.74 -1.74 7.31
CA MET A 1 -12.71 -1.29 6.32
C MET A 1 -11.39 -0.96 6.98
N MET A 2 -11.39 -0.36 8.15
CA MET A 2 -10.16 -0.11 8.91
C MET A 2 -9.36 -1.38 9.20
N LYS A 3 -10.03 -2.52 9.42
CA LYS A 3 -9.32 -3.79 9.61
C LYS A 3 -8.50 -4.20 8.40
N LYS A 4 -8.95 -3.92 7.18
CA LYS A 4 -8.20 -4.22 5.94
C LYS A 4 -6.98 -3.31 5.82
N ILE A 5 -7.11 -2.04 6.16
CA ILE A 5 -5.99 -1.11 6.19
C ILE A 5 -4.97 -1.58 7.24
N GLN A 6 -5.43 -1.97 8.42
CA GLN A 6 -4.53 -2.47 9.46
C GLN A 6 -3.77 -3.71 9.02
N LYS A 7 -4.42 -4.63 8.29
CA LYS A 7 -3.75 -5.81 7.73
C LYS A 7 -2.65 -5.41 6.76
N TRP A 8 -2.87 -4.37 5.94
CA TRP A 8 -1.83 -3.88 5.04
C TRP A 8 -0.61 -3.39 5.84
N PHE A 9 -0.84 -2.56 6.86
CA PHE A 9 0.25 -2.07 7.72
C PHE A 9 0.99 -3.21 8.43
N ASP A 10 0.25 -4.17 8.97
CA ASP A 10 0.85 -5.33 9.65
C ASP A 10 1.69 -6.18 8.69
N SER A 11 1.19 -6.41 7.48
CA SER A 11 1.89 -7.20 6.46
C SER A 11 3.18 -6.52 6.00
N VAL A 12 3.13 -5.20 5.80
CA VAL A 12 4.32 -4.43 5.41
C VAL A 12 5.34 -4.40 6.56
N SER A 13 4.88 -4.18 7.79
CA SER A 13 5.76 -4.16 8.97
C SER A 13 6.47 -5.49 9.19
N SER A 14 5.78 -6.60 8.94
CA SER A 14 6.35 -7.94 9.14
C SER A 14 7.25 -8.39 7.99
N GLY A 15 7.15 -7.73 6.83
CA GLY A 15 7.90 -8.11 5.63
C GLY A 15 7.41 -9.41 5.00
N ASP A 16 6.17 -9.78 5.25
CA ASP A 16 5.57 -11.02 4.74
C ASP A 16 4.95 -10.76 3.36
N ILE A 17 5.63 -11.24 2.32
CA ILE A 17 5.21 -11.03 0.93
C ILE A 17 3.82 -11.63 0.70
N ASP A 18 3.59 -12.87 1.11
CA ASP A 18 2.31 -13.53 0.84
C ASP A 18 1.14 -12.83 1.53
N SER A 19 1.35 -12.37 2.75
CA SER A 19 0.31 -11.64 3.49
C SER A 19 -0.09 -10.35 2.79
N VAL A 20 0.88 -9.56 2.31
CA VAL A 20 0.54 -8.31 1.62
C VAL A 20 -0.10 -8.59 0.26
N LEU A 21 0.38 -9.58 -0.48
CA LEU A 21 -0.18 -9.91 -1.80
C LEU A 21 -1.61 -10.43 -1.71
N ASN A 22 -1.96 -11.13 -0.64
CA ASN A 22 -3.32 -11.61 -0.43
C ASN A 22 -4.36 -10.48 -0.28
N LEU A 23 -3.91 -9.25 -0.05
CA LEU A 23 -4.81 -8.10 0.05
C LEU A 23 -5.15 -7.51 -1.32
N TYR A 24 -4.38 -7.83 -2.37
CA TYR A 24 -4.57 -7.30 -3.72
C TYR A 24 -5.32 -8.30 -4.59
N SER A 25 -6.17 -7.78 -5.49
CA SER A 25 -6.80 -8.64 -6.50
C SER A 25 -5.74 -9.07 -7.52
N PRO A 26 -5.96 -10.20 -8.22
CA PRO A 26 -4.98 -10.70 -9.19
C PRO A 26 -4.63 -9.72 -10.32
N ASP A 27 -5.55 -8.83 -10.66
CA ASP A 27 -5.39 -7.83 -11.73
C ASP A 27 -5.26 -6.39 -11.21
N ALA A 28 -4.90 -6.24 -9.94
CA ALA A 28 -4.75 -4.93 -9.32
C ALA A 28 -3.68 -4.08 -10.00
N VAL A 29 -3.80 -2.76 -9.83
CA VAL A 29 -2.85 -1.77 -10.36
C VAL A 29 -2.22 -1.03 -9.18
N LEU A 30 -0.90 -0.93 -9.19
CA LEU A 30 -0.13 -0.24 -8.15
C LEU A 30 0.79 0.81 -8.76
N LEU A 31 0.67 2.05 -8.25
CA LEU A 31 1.64 3.11 -8.44
C LEU A 31 2.34 3.30 -7.09
N GLY A 32 3.51 2.71 -6.93
CA GLY A 32 4.20 2.68 -5.64
C GLY A 32 5.20 3.80 -5.46
N THR A 33 5.39 4.22 -4.21
CA THR A 33 6.27 5.34 -3.86
C THR A 33 7.71 5.13 -4.34
N PHE A 34 8.18 3.88 -4.37
CA PHE A 34 9.57 3.56 -4.66
C PHE A 34 9.79 2.98 -6.06
N SER A 35 8.83 3.18 -6.96
CA SER A 35 8.96 2.74 -8.35
C SER A 35 8.44 3.83 -9.28
N SER A 36 9.15 4.08 -10.38
CA SER A 36 8.69 5.00 -11.42
C SER A 36 7.69 4.33 -12.36
N ASP A 37 7.63 3.00 -12.36
CA ASP A 37 6.79 2.25 -13.30
C ASP A 37 5.49 1.82 -12.64
N ILE A 38 4.41 1.83 -13.42
CA ILE A 38 3.15 1.25 -13.01
C ILE A 38 3.27 -0.27 -12.94
N LYS A 39 2.73 -0.86 -11.87
CA LYS A 39 2.71 -2.32 -11.70
C LYS A 39 1.29 -2.83 -11.96
N ILE A 40 1.15 -3.69 -12.93
CA ILE A 40 -0.14 -4.24 -13.36
C ILE A 40 -0.13 -5.74 -13.11
N GLY A 41 -1.05 -6.20 -12.28
CA GLY A 41 -1.20 -7.60 -11.93
C GLY A 41 -0.30 -8.05 -10.80
N ILE A 42 -0.66 -9.20 -10.22
CA ILE A 42 -0.05 -9.68 -8.97
C ILE A 42 1.44 -9.99 -9.11
N ASP A 43 1.90 -10.44 -10.26
CA ASP A 43 3.32 -10.78 -10.44
C ASP A 43 4.19 -9.52 -10.41
N GLN A 44 3.76 -8.45 -11.06
CA GLN A 44 4.48 -7.18 -11.03
C GLN A 44 4.41 -6.54 -9.64
N ILE A 45 3.28 -6.65 -8.96
CA ILE A 45 3.11 -6.16 -7.59
C ILE A 45 4.00 -6.95 -6.63
N ARG A 46 4.13 -8.26 -6.81
CA ARG A 46 5.08 -9.09 -6.04
C ARG A 46 6.50 -8.54 -6.17
N ASN A 47 6.94 -8.25 -7.39
CA ASN A 47 8.28 -7.72 -7.63
C ASN A 47 8.51 -6.39 -6.92
N TYR A 48 7.48 -5.53 -6.91
CA TYR A 48 7.54 -4.26 -6.18
C TYR A 48 7.78 -4.49 -4.68
N PHE A 49 7.00 -5.37 -4.05
CA PHE A 49 7.12 -5.62 -2.62
C PHE A 49 8.41 -6.34 -2.25
N ILE A 50 8.91 -7.24 -3.10
CA ILE A 50 10.23 -7.85 -2.90
C ILE A 50 11.30 -6.76 -2.81
N TYR A 51 11.26 -5.79 -3.70
CA TYR A 51 12.18 -4.64 -3.70
C TYR A 51 11.97 -3.75 -2.47
N PHE A 52 10.72 -3.39 -2.20
CA PHE A 52 10.36 -2.50 -1.09
C PHE A 52 10.77 -3.08 0.26
N PHE A 53 10.55 -4.37 0.46
CA PHE A 53 10.84 -5.02 1.75
C PHE A 53 12.34 -5.10 2.06
N LYS A 54 13.20 -4.99 1.06
CA LYS A 54 14.65 -4.88 1.27
C LYS A 54 15.04 -3.60 1.99
N LYS A 55 14.16 -2.60 2.00
CA LYS A 55 14.36 -1.33 2.71
C LYS A 55 13.92 -1.40 4.18
N ASN A 56 13.49 -2.55 4.66
CA ASN A 56 12.97 -2.74 6.03
C ASN A 56 11.91 -1.72 6.41
N PRO A 57 10.83 -1.58 5.62
CA PRO A 57 9.85 -0.53 5.86
C PRO A 57 9.04 -0.76 7.13
N LYS A 58 8.77 0.34 7.83
CA LYS A 58 7.82 0.41 8.94
C LYS A 58 6.82 1.51 8.62
N PRO A 59 5.59 1.17 8.24
CA PRO A 59 4.58 2.17 7.92
C PRO A 59 3.90 2.67 9.19
N HIS A 60 3.53 3.96 9.16
CA HIS A 60 2.78 4.61 10.23
C HIS A 60 1.62 5.37 9.62
N LEU A 61 0.40 5.05 10.05
CA LEU A 61 -0.80 5.72 9.57
C LEU A 61 -0.90 7.12 10.19
N ILE A 62 -1.08 8.14 9.35
CA ILE A 62 -1.22 9.52 9.79
C ILE A 62 -2.67 9.97 9.70
N SER A 63 -3.32 9.76 8.57
CA SER A 63 -4.71 10.15 8.38
C SER A 63 -5.43 9.24 7.42
N THR A 64 -6.75 9.16 7.56
CA THR A 64 -7.59 8.28 6.75
C THR A 64 -8.92 8.95 6.49
N ASN A 65 -9.33 8.97 5.22
CA ASN A 65 -10.67 9.39 4.79
C ASN A 65 -11.27 8.23 4.01
N ILE A 66 -12.45 7.78 4.40
CA ILE A 66 -13.12 6.63 3.81
C ILE A 66 -14.34 7.10 3.04
N GLN A 67 -14.44 6.70 1.77
CA GLN A 67 -15.60 6.94 0.92
C GLN A 67 -16.16 5.59 0.51
N SER A 68 -17.39 5.30 0.96
CA SER A 68 -18.08 4.07 0.59
C SER A 68 -18.94 4.34 -0.64
N LEU A 69 -18.70 3.59 -1.71
CA LEU A 69 -19.43 3.72 -2.97
C LEU A 69 -20.32 2.50 -3.14
N LYS A 70 -21.62 2.67 -2.96
CA LYS A 70 -22.60 1.58 -2.91
C LYS A 70 -22.21 0.59 -1.81
N THR A 71 -22.47 -0.71 -2.00
CA THR A 71 -22.18 -1.73 -0.98
C THR A 71 -20.90 -2.49 -1.23
N ASN A 72 -20.25 -2.28 -2.37
CA ASN A 72 -19.15 -3.14 -2.81
C ASN A 72 -17.87 -2.42 -3.22
N TYR A 73 -17.79 -1.10 -3.03
CA TYR A 73 -16.57 -0.33 -3.27
C TYR A 73 -16.28 0.59 -2.09
N SER A 74 -14.99 0.75 -1.80
CA SER A 74 -14.55 1.72 -0.80
C SER A 74 -13.26 2.37 -1.28
N VAL A 75 -13.19 3.70 -1.17
CA VAL A 75 -11.99 4.47 -1.48
C VAL A 75 -11.44 5.01 -0.17
N ILE A 76 -10.17 4.76 0.09
CA ILE A 76 -9.51 5.21 1.31
C ILE A 76 -8.32 6.06 0.92
N SER A 77 -8.32 7.31 1.39
CA SER A 77 -7.28 8.30 1.04
C SER A 77 -6.72 8.93 2.30
N GLY A 78 -5.44 9.24 2.30
CA GLY A 78 -4.83 9.90 3.43
C GLY A 78 -3.32 10.01 3.33
N PHE A 79 -2.69 10.15 4.50
CA PHE A 79 -1.26 10.23 4.64
C PHE A 79 -0.74 9.06 5.46
N TYR A 80 0.43 8.57 5.10
CA TYR A 80 1.19 7.63 5.92
C TYR A 80 2.68 7.95 5.78
N ASN A 81 3.44 7.53 6.77
CA ASN A 81 4.89 7.65 6.71
C ASN A 81 5.50 6.26 6.61
N PHE A 82 6.65 6.17 5.95
CA PHE A 82 7.48 4.98 5.99
C PHE A 82 8.82 5.31 6.62
N GLU A 83 9.22 4.55 7.61
CA GLU A 83 10.62 4.50 8.02
C GLU A 83 11.30 3.42 7.20
N ILE A 84 12.38 3.77 6.52
CA ILE A 84 13.11 2.86 5.63
C ILE A 84 14.61 2.99 5.84
N ASP A 85 15.35 1.97 5.41
CA ASP A 85 16.79 2.07 5.25
C ASP A 85 17.07 2.65 3.87
N ASP A 86 17.87 3.72 3.81
CA ASP A 86 18.29 4.29 2.53
C ASP A 86 19.46 3.50 1.92
N SER A 87 19.99 3.96 0.79
CA SER A 87 21.08 3.28 0.08
C SER A 87 22.38 3.22 0.89
N THR A 88 22.54 4.08 1.89
CA THR A 88 23.72 4.09 2.79
C THR A 88 23.50 3.27 4.06
N GLY A 89 22.32 2.69 4.24
CA GLY A 89 21.96 1.97 5.45
C GLY A 89 21.43 2.84 6.58
N GLN A 90 21.30 4.15 6.36
CA GLN A 90 20.73 5.06 7.35
C GLN A 90 19.21 4.98 7.33
N ARG A 91 18.64 5.00 8.53
CA ARG A 91 17.17 5.03 8.69
C ARG A 91 16.66 6.43 8.40
N LYS A 92 15.60 6.52 7.57
CA LYS A 92 14.96 7.80 7.29
C LYS A 92 13.45 7.65 7.15
N THR A 93 12.74 8.76 7.32
CA THR A 93 11.29 8.82 7.22
C THR A 93 10.89 9.41 5.87
N ILE A 94 10.03 8.70 5.16
CA ILE A 94 9.42 9.15 3.92
C ILE A 94 7.97 9.53 4.22
N HIS A 95 7.63 10.79 3.99
CA HIS A 95 6.25 11.27 4.12
C HIS A 95 5.53 11.04 2.81
N ALA A 96 4.46 10.27 2.85
CA ALA A 96 3.74 9.87 1.64
C ALA A 96 2.24 10.12 1.77
N ARG A 97 1.60 10.12 0.63
CA ARG A 97 0.14 10.18 0.52
C ARG A 97 -0.33 8.96 -0.25
N TYR A 98 -1.54 8.52 0.02
CA TYR A 98 -2.03 7.27 -0.55
C TYR A 98 -3.51 7.34 -0.92
N ASN A 99 -3.87 6.44 -1.81
CA ASN A 99 -5.25 6.17 -2.18
C ASN A 99 -5.37 4.67 -2.44
N PHE A 100 -6.25 4.00 -1.70
CA PHE A 100 -6.61 2.60 -1.95
C PHE A 100 -8.03 2.56 -2.49
N VAL A 101 -8.26 1.75 -3.51
CA VAL A 101 -9.61 1.38 -3.94
C VAL A 101 -9.82 -0.09 -3.63
N PHE A 102 -10.80 -0.37 -2.79
CA PHE A 102 -11.21 -1.74 -2.43
C PHE A 102 -12.49 -2.10 -3.16
N LYS A 103 -12.58 -3.36 -3.56
CA LYS A 103 -13.79 -3.94 -4.11
C LYS A 103 -14.14 -5.20 -3.33
N ALA A 104 -15.43 -5.38 -3.01
CA ALA A 104 -15.93 -6.59 -2.36
C ALA A 104 -16.63 -7.48 -3.38
N ILE A 105 -16.26 -8.77 -3.36
CA ILE A 105 -16.95 -9.82 -4.09
C ILE A 105 -17.30 -10.89 -3.06
N ASN A 106 -18.59 -11.19 -2.89
CA ASN A 106 -19.06 -12.13 -1.86
C ASN A 106 -18.54 -11.76 -0.48
N ARG A 107 -18.57 -10.45 -0.14
CA ARG A 107 -18.08 -9.90 1.14
C ARG A 107 -16.58 -10.01 1.35
N HIS A 108 -15.85 -10.42 0.35
CA HIS A 108 -14.39 -10.46 0.40
C HIS A 108 -13.83 -9.20 -0.26
N TRP A 109 -13.19 -8.35 0.54
CA TRP A 109 -12.62 -7.07 0.10
C TRP A 109 -11.19 -7.25 -0.37
N THR A 110 -10.88 -6.78 -1.59
CA THR A 110 -9.52 -6.77 -2.12
C THR A 110 -9.18 -5.40 -2.69
N ILE A 111 -7.91 -5.08 -2.70
CA ILE A 111 -7.41 -3.85 -3.31
C ILE A 111 -7.36 -4.05 -4.82
N ILE A 112 -8.06 -3.20 -5.57
CA ILE A 112 -8.02 -3.22 -7.03
C ILE A 112 -7.11 -2.12 -7.59
N SER A 113 -6.87 -1.06 -6.81
CA SER A 113 -6.00 0.05 -7.21
C SER A 113 -5.38 0.68 -5.99
N HIS A 114 -4.09 0.96 -6.05
CA HIS A 114 -3.35 1.59 -4.96
C HIS A 114 -2.35 2.58 -5.53
N HIS A 115 -2.44 3.83 -5.08
CA HIS A 115 -1.48 4.87 -5.42
C HIS A 115 -0.81 5.35 -4.14
N SER A 116 0.51 5.38 -4.17
CA SER A 116 1.34 5.88 -3.08
C SER A 116 2.44 6.75 -3.66
N SER A 117 2.58 7.97 -3.17
CA SER A 117 3.58 8.90 -3.67
C SER A 117 4.13 9.75 -2.55
N VAL A 118 5.34 10.27 -2.74
CA VAL A 118 5.97 11.17 -1.78
C VAL A 118 5.14 12.45 -1.70
N LYS A 119 4.91 12.91 -0.46
CA LYS A 119 4.23 14.18 -0.23
C LYS A 119 5.13 15.33 -0.70
N PRO A 120 4.63 16.25 -1.54
CA PRO A 120 5.44 17.39 -1.96
C PRO A 120 5.76 18.30 -0.77
N LEU A 121 6.85 19.05 -0.88
CA LEU A 121 7.34 19.90 0.21
C LEU A 121 6.45 21.11 0.50
N SER A 122 5.54 21.44 -0.41
CA SER A 122 4.56 22.52 -0.12
C SER A 122 3.59 22.71 -1.25
#